data_c72d2ef1881a29e9c3414e6f825674a0
#
_entry.id   c72d2ef1881a29e9c3414e6f825674a0
#
_cell.length_a   1.000
_cell.length_b   1.000
_cell.length_c   1.000
_cell.angle_alpha   90.00
_cell.angle_beta   90.00
_cell.angle_gamma   90.00
#
_symmetry.space_group_name_H-M   'P 1'
#
loop_
_entity.id
_entity.type
_entity.pdbx_description
1 polymer ?
#
loop_
_entity_poly.entity_id
_entity_poly.type
_entity_poly.pdbx_seq_one_letter_code
_entity_poly.pdbx_strand_id
1 'polypeptide(L)'
;MRLFSATAVVCAALFSGTTLLHAQEDPELLAKRQCRSVHVMQQGHPAQASALYNEVKAKTSVPGTYFCAMNFDDGYIGFQEQSNGKKVIIFSIWDPVAHGDNPNSVPEEERTKLVKLGENARSGRFGGEGTGGQSFVDYPWTVGENMRFLVCVKKMGKFKEISGYYFNNKDKSWDLISKWKTHSSETHAPSIMAMG
;
A
#
# COMPACT_ATOMS: atom_id res chain seq x y z
N MET A 1 -13.89 31.27 -70.56
CA MET A 1 -12.94 31.70 -69.54
C MET A 1 -13.68 31.73 -68.18
N ARG A 2 -13.64 30.67 -67.41
CA ARG A 2 -14.33 30.53 -66.08
C ARG A 2 -13.29 30.53 -65.01
N LEU A 3 -13.32 31.55 -64.17
CA LEU A 3 -12.48 31.62 -62.91
C LEU A 3 -13.05 30.70 -61.89
N PHE A 4 -12.21 29.77 -61.36
CA PHE A 4 -12.50 29.00 -60.18
C PHE A 4 -11.95 29.76 -58.96
N SER A 5 -12.87 30.14 -58.06
CA SER A 5 -12.55 30.71 -56.77
C SER A 5 -12.27 29.54 -55.81
N ALA A 6 -11.06 29.47 -55.26
CA ALA A 6 -10.66 28.49 -54.24
C ALA A 6 -10.99 29.08 -52.87
N THR A 7 -11.99 28.50 -52.19
CA THR A 7 -12.30 28.82 -50.79
C THR A 7 -11.40 28.02 -49.88
N ALA A 8 -10.48 28.67 -49.19
CA ALA A 8 -9.64 28.06 -48.18
C ALA A 8 -10.46 27.86 -46.89
N VAL A 9 -10.68 26.60 -46.51
CA VAL A 9 -11.25 26.24 -45.22
C VAL A 9 -10.12 26.23 -44.20
N VAL A 10 -10.14 27.22 -43.30
CA VAL A 10 -9.26 27.26 -42.15
C VAL A 10 -9.87 26.38 -41.06
N CYS A 11 -9.32 25.17 -40.85
CA CYS A 11 -9.62 24.35 -39.68
C CYS A 11 -8.94 24.95 -38.46
N ALA A 12 -9.70 25.67 -37.63
CA ALA A 12 -9.26 26.04 -36.28
C ALA A 12 -9.27 24.81 -35.39
N ALA A 13 -8.13 24.25 -35.11
CA ALA A 13 -7.97 23.21 -34.07
C ALA A 13 -8.15 23.86 -32.69
N LEU A 14 -9.31 23.60 -32.08
CA LEU A 14 -9.54 23.90 -30.66
C LEU A 14 -8.71 22.95 -29.82
N PHE A 15 -7.55 23.42 -29.39
CA PHE A 15 -6.82 22.77 -28.28
C PHE A 15 -7.64 23.01 -27.01
N SER A 16 -8.45 22.01 -26.63
CA SER A 16 -9.00 21.92 -25.26
C SER A 16 -7.86 21.61 -24.32
N GLY A 17 -7.23 22.66 -23.81
CA GLY A 17 -6.29 22.53 -22.70
C GLY A 17 -7.06 22.05 -21.49
N THR A 18 -6.94 20.76 -21.15
CA THR A 18 -7.27 20.24 -19.83
C THR A 18 -6.30 20.85 -18.84
N THR A 19 -6.66 22.00 -18.28
CA THR A 19 -6.04 22.51 -17.06
C THR A 19 -6.30 21.48 -15.98
N LEU A 20 -5.27 20.72 -15.61
CA LEU A 20 -5.24 19.99 -14.36
C LEU A 20 -5.44 21.02 -13.24
N LEU A 21 -6.67 21.13 -12.75
CA LEU A 21 -6.96 21.84 -11.51
C LEU A 21 -6.19 21.09 -10.41
N HIS A 22 -4.97 21.57 -10.11
CA HIS A 22 -4.36 21.29 -8.85
C HIS A 22 -5.26 21.95 -7.80
N ALA A 23 -6.02 21.13 -7.10
CA ALA A 23 -6.71 21.56 -5.90
C ALA A 23 -5.65 22.11 -4.95
N GLN A 24 -5.52 23.43 -4.90
CA GLN A 24 -4.64 24.09 -3.97
C GLN A 24 -5.31 23.97 -2.60
N GLU A 25 -4.87 22.98 -1.82
CA GLU A 25 -5.39 22.79 -0.46
C GLU A 25 -5.09 24.05 0.36
N ASP A 26 -6.09 24.48 1.14
CA ASP A 26 -5.99 25.63 2.05
C ASP A 26 -4.80 25.45 3.01
N PRO A 27 -3.82 26.39 3.02
CA PRO A 27 -2.65 26.31 3.88
C PRO A 27 -2.99 26.19 5.37
N GLU A 28 -4.09 26.80 5.84
CA GLU A 28 -4.52 26.70 7.24
C GLU A 28 -5.09 25.32 7.56
N LEU A 29 -5.80 24.71 6.62
CA LEU A 29 -6.30 23.34 6.74
C LEU A 29 -5.14 22.34 6.74
N LEU A 30 -4.12 22.59 5.92
CA LEU A 30 -2.90 21.79 5.87
C LEU A 30 -2.11 21.87 7.18
N ALA A 31 -2.04 23.06 7.81
CA ALA A 31 -1.34 23.25 9.08
C ALA A 31 -2.05 22.53 10.26
N LYS A 32 -3.37 22.33 10.17
CA LYS A 32 -4.17 21.63 11.18
C LYS A 32 -4.13 20.11 11.04
N ARG A 33 -3.72 19.57 9.89
CA ARG A 33 -3.58 18.12 9.66
C ARG A 33 -2.21 17.67 10.16
N GLN A 34 -2.20 16.78 11.13
CA GLN A 34 -0.97 16.16 11.65
C GLN A 34 -0.28 15.22 10.64
N CYS A 35 -1.03 14.76 9.64
CA CYS A 35 -0.55 13.85 8.60
C CYS A 35 -1.17 14.18 7.25
N ARG A 36 -0.33 14.25 6.22
CA ARG A 36 -0.76 14.39 4.81
C ARG A 36 -0.62 13.06 4.12
N SER A 37 -1.64 12.67 3.36
CA SER A 37 -1.57 11.47 2.54
C SER A 37 -1.96 11.76 1.09
N VAL A 38 -1.27 11.10 0.16
CA VAL A 38 -1.60 11.08 -1.27
C VAL A 38 -1.85 9.63 -1.64
N HIS A 39 -2.97 9.36 -2.29
CA HIS A 39 -3.35 8.03 -2.73
C HIS A 39 -3.36 7.98 -4.25
N VAL A 40 -2.69 6.97 -4.82
CA VAL A 40 -2.74 6.65 -6.24
C VAL A 40 -3.59 5.41 -6.41
N MET A 41 -4.74 5.56 -7.06
CA MET A 41 -5.66 4.45 -7.33
C MET A 41 -5.31 3.82 -8.67
N GLN A 42 -4.88 2.56 -8.66
CA GLN A 42 -4.68 1.80 -9.88
C GLN A 42 -6.00 1.23 -10.36
N GLN A 43 -6.32 1.43 -11.62
CA GLN A 43 -7.51 0.88 -12.28
C GLN A 43 -7.15 -0.35 -13.11
N GLY A 44 -8.15 -1.22 -13.35
CA GLY A 44 -7.99 -2.38 -14.23
C GLY A 44 -7.29 -3.59 -13.58
N HIS A 45 -7.10 -3.58 -12.26
CA HIS A 45 -6.63 -4.77 -11.55
C HIS A 45 -7.73 -5.85 -11.47
N PRO A 46 -7.39 -7.15 -11.40
CA PRO A 46 -8.37 -8.20 -11.22
C PRO A 46 -9.04 -8.08 -9.84
N ALA A 47 -10.34 -8.39 -9.79
CA ALA A 47 -11.12 -8.38 -8.53
C ALA A 47 -10.55 -9.36 -7.48
N GLN A 48 -9.78 -10.36 -7.92
CA GLN A 48 -9.18 -11.37 -7.05
C GLN A 48 -7.78 -11.70 -7.56
N ALA A 49 -6.82 -11.77 -6.63
CA ALA A 49 -5.46 -12.20 -6.92
C ALA A 49 -4.92 -13.08 -5.79
N SER A 50 -4.14 -14.11 -6.13
CA SER A 50 -3.41 -14.93 -5.15
C SER A 50 -2.03 -14.35 -4.82
N ALA A 51 -1.56 -13.39 -5.62
CA ALA A 51 -0.31 -12.68 -5.39
C ALA A 51 -0.41 -11.25 -5.92
N LEU A 52 0.23 -10.32 -5.20
CA LEU A 52 0.44 -8.93 -5.61
C LEU A 52 1.92 -8.61 -5.57
N TYR A 53 2.38 -7.92 -6.58
CA TYR A 53 3.74 -7.41 -6.70
C TYR A 53 3.70 -5.93 -7.03
N ASN A 54 4.54 -5.14 -6.35
CA ASN A 54 4.75 -3.74 -6.68
C ASN A 54 6.20 -3.30 -6.47
N GLU A 55 6.62 -2.32 -7.25
CA GLU A 55 7.89 -1.62 -7.11
C GLU A 55 7.64 -0.14 -6.82
N VAL A 56 8.30 0.38 -5.80
CA VAL A 56 8.17 1.78 -5.37
C VAL A 56 9.55 2.39 -5.20
N LYS A 57 9.70 3.61 -5.70
CA LYS A 57 10.91 4.41 -5.54
C LYS A 57 10.60 5.76 -4.90
N ALA A 58 11.04 5.96 -3.67
CA ALA A 58 10.95 7.25 -3.02
C ALA A 58 11.89 8.25 -3.70
N LYS A 59 11.37 9.38 -4.16
CA LYS A 59 12.16 10.50 -4.73
C LYS A 59 12.73 11.40 -3.65
N THR A 60 11.98 11.55 -2.57
CA THR A 60 12.36 12.32 -1.39
C THR A 60 11.82 11.62 -0.15
N SER A 61 12.41 11.85 1.00
CA SER A 61 11.93 11.37 2.29
C SER A 61 12.30 12.36 3.39
N VAL A 62 11.48 12.41 4.40
CA VAL A 62 11.75 13.12 5.66
C VAL A 62 11.34 12.24 6.82
N PRO A 63 11.91 12.39 8.02
CA PRO A 63 11.50 11.65 9.20
C PRO A 63 9.99 11.73 9.44
N GLY A 64 9.37 10.58 9.69
CA GLY A 64 7.92 10.43 9.83
C GLY A 64 7.18 10.02 8.54
N THR A 65 7.85 9.94 7.37
CA THR A 65 7.19 9.58 6.10
C THR A 65 7.01 8.07 5.98
N TYR A 66 5.79 7.64 5.70
CA TYR A 66 5.45 6.27 5.32
C TYR A 66 5.08 6.18 3.83
N PHE A 67 5.67 5.22 3.14
CA PHE A 67 5.41 4.89 1.74
C PHE A 67 4.67 3.55 1.69
N CYS A 68 3.34 3.60 1.52
CA CYS A 68 2.53 2.41 1.32
C CYS A 68 2.75 1.90 -0.11
N ALA A 69 3.39 0.74 -0.25
CA ALA A 69 3.63 0.15 -1.56
C ALA A 69 2.37 -0.56 -2.08
N MET A 70 1.64 -1.21 -1.21
CA MET A 70 0.36 -1.86 -1.52
C MET A 70 -0.55 -1.79 -0.30
N ASN A 71 -1.80 -1.41 -0.53
CA ASN A 71 -2.91 -1.56 0.40
C ASN A 71 -3.91 -2.54 -0.21
N PHE A 72 -4.45 -3.45 0.58
CA PHE A 72 -5.40 -4.48 0.16
C PHE A 72 -6.39 -4.76 1.30
N ASP A 73 -7.48 -5.47 1.02
CA ASP A 73 -8.59 -5.64 1.98
C ASP A 73 -8.16 -6.10 3.37
N ASP A 74 -7.13 -6.93 3.44
CA ASP A 74 -6.67 -7.53 4.70
C ASP A 74 -5.52 -6.77 5.36
N GLY A 75 -4.91 -5.79 4.71
CA GLY A 75 -3.74 -5.13 5.26
C GLY A 75 -2.95 -4.29 4.26
N TYR A 76 -1.72 -3.97 4.65
CA TYR A 76 -0.83 -3.15 3.83
C TYR A 76 0.64 -3.54 4.02
N ILE A 77 1.45 -3.21 3.03
CA ILE A 77 2.90 -3.39 3.02
C ILE A 77 3.58 -2.14 2.46
N GLY A 78 4.72 -1.78 3.03
CA GLY A 78 5.48 -0.62 2.58
C GLY A 78 6.74 -0.41 3.40
N PHE A 79 7.26 0.81 3.36
CA PHE A 79 8.49 1.19 4.05
C PHE A 79 8.37 2.60 4.64
N GLN A 80 9.13 2.87 5.69
CA GLN A 80 9.00 4.09 6.47
C GLN A 80 10.37 4.64 6.87
N GLU A 81 10.49 5.95 6.91
CA GLU A 81 11.47 6.64 7.70
C GLU A 81 10.79 7.14 8.98
N GLN A 82 11.09 6.50 10.10
CA GLN A 82 10.50 6.84 11.39
C GLN A 82 10.95 8.24 11.87
N SER A 83 10.23 8.83 12.82
CA SER A 83 10.55 10.18 13.35
C SER A 83 11.97 10.31 13.93
N ASN A 84 12.54 9.21 14.39
CA ASN A 84 13.93 9.13 14.87
C ASN A 84 14.96 8.88 13.75
N GLY A 85 14.54 8.91 12.47
CA GLY A 85 15.38 8.65 11.30
C GLY A 85 15.66 7.17 11.02
N LYS A 86 15.16 6.25 11.85
CA LYS A 86 15.30 4.81 11.59
C LYS A 86 14.44 4.40 10.40
N LYS A 87 15.00 3.59 9.51
CA LYS A 87 14.33 3.11 8.31
C LYS A 87 13.90 1.65 8.46
N VAL A 88 12.64 1.39 8.15
CA VAL A 88 12.02 0.09 8.34
C VAL A 88 11.14 -0.28 7.15
N ILE A 89 10.92 -1.58 6.98
CA ILE A 89 9.84 -2.15 6.17
C ILE A 89 8.73 -2.55 7.13
N ILE A 90 7.47 -2.36 6.70
CA ILE A 90 6.27 -2.65 7.50
C ILE A 90 5.36 -3.57 6.71
N PHE A 91 4.82 -4.58 7.36
CA PHE A 91 3.75 -5.43 6.85
C PHE A 91 2.72 -5.65 7.94
N SER A 92 1.48 -5.24 7.70
CA SER A 92 0.38 -5.27 8.68
C SER A 92 -0.83 -5.98 8.09
N ILE A 93 -1.49 -6.80 8.93
CA ILE A 93 -2.71 -7.52 8.58
C ILE A 93 -3.77 -7.19 9.64
N TRP A 94 -4.94 -6.73 9.18
CA TRP A 94 -6.07 -6.40 10.02
C TRP A 94 -6.67 -7.64 10.71
N ASP A 95 -7.25 -7.44 11.88
CA ASP A 95 -8.18 -8.42 12.43
C ASP A 95 -9.45 -8.45 11.56
N PRO A 96 -10.06 -9.63 11.37
CA PRO A 96 -11.17 -9.80 10.42
C PRO A 96 -12.47 -9.13 10.89
N VAL A 97 -12.56 -8.79 12.17
CA VAL A 97 -13.71 -8.12 12.79
C VAL A 97 -13.23 -6.82 13.44
N ALA A 98 -13.96 -5.73 13.18
CA ALA A 98 -13.65 -4.44 13.78
C ALA A 98 -14.09 -4.41 15.26
N HIS A 99 -13.15 -4.34 16.17
CA HIS A 99 -13.35 -4.17 17.62
C HIS A 99 -12.88 -2.79 18.13
N GLY A 100 -12.96 -1.77 17.27
CA GLY A 100 -12.38 -0.45 17.55
C GLY A 100 -10.88 -0.45 17.48
N ASP A 101 -10.24 0.45 18.22
CA ASP A 101 -8.80 0.74 18.08
C ASP A 101 -7.93 0.13 19.19
N ASN A 102 -8.54 -0.57 20.15
CA ASN A 102 -7.80 -1.22 21.23
C ASN A 102 -7.50 -2.69 20.89
N PRO A 103 -6.23 -3.07 20.60
CA PRO A 103 -5.88 -4.43 20.23
C PRO A 103 -6.12 -5.47 21.33
N ASN A 104 -6.26 -5.03 22.59
CA ASN A 104 -6.55 -5.92 23.72
C ASN A 104 -8.04 -6.27 23.85
N SER A 105 -8.94 -5.50 23.21
CA SER A 105 -10.39 -5.76 23.22
C SER A 105 -10.82 -6.87 22.28
N VAL A 106 -9.96 -7.26 21.32
CA VAL A 106 -10.26 -8.31 20.34
C VAL A 106 -10.13 -9.69 21.00
N PRO A 107 -11.18 -10.53 20.98
CA PRO A 107 -11.10 -11.92 21.46
C PRO A 107 -9.97 -12.69 20.75
N GLU A 108 -9.27 -13.55 21.48
CA GLU A 108 -8.08 -14.22 20.93
C GLU A 108 -8.41 -15.09 19.70
N GLU A 109 -9.56 -15.72 19.68
CA GLU A 109 -10.05 -16.55 18.59
C GLU A 109 -10.32 -15.77 17.29
N GLU A 110 -10.61 -14.47 17.42
CA GLU A 110 -10.88 -13.55 16.30
C GLU A 110 -9.65 -12.80 15.82
N ARG A 111 -8.53 -12.91 16.53
CA ARG A 111 -7.29 -12.23 16.15
C ARG A 111 -6.62 -12.86 14.95
N THR A 112 -6.06 -12.03 14.12
CA THR A 112 -5.04 -12.43 13.14
C THR A 112 -3.83 -12.97 13.87
N LYS A 113 -3.39 -14.20 13.52
CA LYS A 113 -2.33 -14.93 14.22
C LYS A 113 -1.06 -15.04 13.38
N LEU A 114 0.07 -14.76 14.00
CA LEU A 114 1.38 -14.98 13.37
C LEU A 114 1.62 -16.47 13.18
N VAL A 115 1.94 -16.88 11.94
CA VAL A 115 2.29 -18.26 11.55
C VAL A 115 3.80 -18.42 11.46
N LYS A 116 4.46 -17.43 10.83
CA LYS A 116 5.91 -17.45 10.66
C LYS A 116 6.44 -16.02 10.64
N LEU A 117 7.55 -15.81 11.32
CA LEU A 117 8.31 -14.57 11.28
C LEU A 117 9.54 -14.77 10.39
N GLY A 118 9.91 -13.75 9.60
CA GLY A 118 11.15 -13.72 8.86
C GLY A 118 12.36 -13.60 9.82
N GLU A 119 13.52 -14.01 9.36
CA GLU A 119 14.74 -14.10 10.19
C GLU A 119 15.13 -12.77 10.84
N ASN A 120 15.01 -11.66 10.09
CA ASN A 120 15.38 -10.31 10.53
C ASN A 120 14.17 -9.45 10.91
N ALA A 121 13.01 -10.07 11.13
CA ALA A 121 11.77 -9.37 11.42
C ALA A 121 11.42 -9.42 12.90
N ARG A 122 10.68 -8.42 13.36
CA ARG A 122 9.98 -8.42 14.65
C ARG A 122 8.49 -8.23 14.42
N SER A 123 7.66 -8.72 15.32
CA SER A 123 6.21 -8.63 15.22
C SER A 123 5.57 -8.12 16.49
N GLY A 124 4.34 -7.63 16.37
CA GLY A 124 3.52 -7.15 17.47
C GLY A 124 2.07 -7.02 17.06
N ARG A 125 1.28 -6.48 17.96
CA ARG A 125 -0.09 -6.04 17.69
C ARG A 125 -0.10 -4.53 17.50
N PHE A 126 -1.02 -4.01 16.68
CA PHE A 126 -1.25 -2.58 16.53
C PHE A 126 -2.70 -2.21 16.87
N GLY A 127 -2.93 -0.93 17.13
CA GLY A 127 -4.21 -0.28 17.36
C GLY A 127 -4.13 1.19 16.99
N GLY A 128 -5.25 1.94 17.14
CA GLY A 128 -5.31 3.36 16.84
C GLY A 128 -5.85 3.70 15.45
N GLU A 129 -5.88 2.73 14.54
CA GLU A 129 -6.48 2.81 13.20
C GLU A 129 -7.20 1.49 12.84
N GLY A 130 -7.89 0.89 13.82
CA GLY A 130 -8.29 -0.51 13.81
C GLY A 130 -7.27 -1.35 14.54
N THR A 131 -7.42 -2.68 14.48
CA THR A 131 -6.52 -3.62 15.17
C THR A 131 -5.99 -4.69 14.23
N GLY A 132 -4.85 -5.28 14.59
CA GLY A 132 -4.26 -6.34 13.78
C GLY A 132 -2.88 -6.79 14.25
N GLY A 133 -2.25 -7.62 13.43
CA GLY A 133 -0.87 -8.02 13.55
C GLY A 133 0.03 -7.20 12.65
N GLN A 134 1.20 -6.80 13.13
CA GLN A 134 2.19 -6.06 12.35
C GLN A 134 3.56 -6.69 12.46
N SER A 135 4.37 -6.49 11.44
CA SER A 135 5.75 -6.93 11.40
C SER A 135 6.64 -5.84 10.82
N PHE A 136 7.86 -5.76 11.34
CA PHE A 136 8.86 -4.80 10.92
C PHE A 136 10.16 -5.51 10.60
N VAL A 137 10.85 -5.01 9.56
CA VAL A 137 12.25 -5.32 9.28
C VAL A 137 13.05 -4.02 9.32
N ASP A 138 14.15 -4.00 10.08
CA ASP A 138 15.09 -2.90 10.06
C ASP A 138 15.88 -2.99 8.74
N TYR A 139 15.56 -2.11 7.79
CA TYR A 139 16.15 -2.10 6.45
C TYR A 139 16.57 -0.68 6.09
N PRO A 140 17.89 -0.42 5.93
CA PRO A 140 18.42 0.93 5.71
C PRO A 140 18.30 1.36 4.24
N TRP A 141 17.08 1.34 3.71
CA TRP A 141 16.80 1.76 2.35
C TRP A 141 17.23 3.21 2.09
N THR A 142 17.51 3.54 0.84
CA THR A 142 17.95 4.88 0.43
C THR A 142 16.97 5.52 -0.54
N VAL A 143 16.91 6.87 -0.53
CA VAL A 143 16.16 7.63 -1.54
C VAL A 143 16.70 7.28 -2.93
N GLY A 144 15.79 7.01 -3.88
CA GLY A 144 16.16 6.55 -5.22
C GLY A 144 16.33 5.04 -5.36
N GLU A 145 16.34 4.29 -4.26
CA GLU A 145 16.36 2.83 -4.29
C GLU A 145 15.02 2.26 -4.77
N ASN A 146 15.07 1.19 -5.56
CA ASN A 146 13.89 0.48 -6.02
C ASN A 146 13.48 -0.54 -4.98
N MET A 147 12.43 -0.23 -4.20
CA MET A 147 11.87 -1.13 -3.20
C MET A 147 10.83 -2.03 -3.86
N ARG A 148 10.97 -3.36 -3.70
CA ARG A 148 10.10 -4.36 -4.34
C ARG A 148 9.43 -5.19 -3.28
N PHE A 149 8.12 -5.39 -3.44
CA PHE A 149 7.29 -6.10 -2.47
C PHE A 149 6.44 -7.15 -3.18
N LEU A 150 6.22 -8.26 -2.48
CA LEU A 150 5.36 -9.34 -2.92
C LEU A 150 4.48 -9.77 -1.74
N VAL A 151 3.16 -9.81 -1.97
CA VAL A 151 2.20 -10.39 -1.03
C VAL A 151 1.57 -11.61 -1.68
N CYS A 152 1.57 -12.74 -0.98
CA CYS A 152 0.94 -13.98 -1.43
C CYS A 152 -0.18 -14.38 -0.47
N VAL A 153 -1.31 -14.82 -1.03
CA VAL A 153 -2.48 -15.29 -0.27
C VAL A 153 -2.77 -16.74 -0.62
N LYS A 154 -2.90 -17.58 0.41
CA LYS A 154 -3.31 -18.99 0.29
C LYS A 154 -4.58 -19.21 1.08
N LYS A 155 -5.68 -19.58 0.39
CA LYS A 155 -6.94 -19.96 1.03
C LYS A 155 -6.84 -21.33 1.67
N MET A 156 -7.36 -21.48 2.89
CA MET A 156 -7.32 -22.69 3.70
C MET A 156 -8.67 -22.90 4.40
N GLY A 157 -9.70 -23.28 3.64
CA GLY A 157 -11.08 -23.40 4.13
C GLY A 157 -11.61 -22.05 4.61
N LYS A 158 -12.01 -21.96 5.88
CA LYS A 158 -12.47 -20.72 6.52
C LYS A 158 -11.36 -19.74 6.91
N PHE A 159 -10.12 -20.10 6.65
CA PHE A 159 -8.95 -19.25 6.90
C PHE A 159 -8.22 -18.94 5.60
N LYS A 160 -7.36 -17.95 5.68
CA LYS A 160 -6.35 -17.64 4.67
C LYS A 160 -5.01 -17.35 5.36
N GLU A 161 -3.92 -17.73 4.70
CA GLU A 161 -2.56 -17.32 5.07
C GLU A 161 -2.10 -16.23 4.12
N ILE A 162 -1.58 -15.15 4.67
CA ILE A 162 -1.08 -13.99 3.93
C ILE A 162 0.39 -13.84 4.27
N SER A 163 1.25 -13.89 3.26
CA SER A 163 2.70 -13.79 3.41
C SER A 163 3.20 -12.53 2.73
N GLY A 164 3.94 -11.70 3.45
CA GLY A 164 4.60 -10.51 2.92
C GLY A 164 6.10 -10.74 2.75
N TYR A 165 6.62 -10.34 1.59
CA TYR A 165 8.03 -10.43 1.24
C TYR A 165 8.55 -9.08 0.75
N TYR A 166 9.83 -8.84 0.92
CA TYR A 166 10.57 -7.76 0.27
C TYR A 166 11.78 -8.32 -0.47
N PHE A 167 12.18 -7.63 -1.54
CA PHE A 167 13.41 -7.97 -2.22
C PHE A 167 14.58 -7.27 -1.54
N ASN A 168 15.49 -8.06 -0.98
CA ASN A 168 16.71 -7.57 -0.38
C ASN A 168 17.70 -7.20 -1.49
N ASN A 169 17.86 -5.91 -1.72
CA ASN A 169 18.73 -5.42 -2.80
C ASN A 169 20.21 -5.72 -2.58
N LYS A 170 20.63 -5.92 -1.32
CA LYS A 170 22.00 -6.29 -0.95
C LYS A 170 22.30 -7.74 -1.34
N ASP A 171 21.44 -8.65 -0.89
CA ASP A 171 21.66 -10.09 -1.03
C ASP A 171 21.05 -10.68 -2.31
N LYS A 172 20.30 -9.83 -3.07
CA LYS A 172 19.61 -10.19 -4.33
C LYS A 172 18.63 -11.35 -4.17
N SER A 173 17.94 -11.40 -3.01
CA SER A 173 17.01 -12.45 -2.63
C SER A 173 15.66 -11.88 -2.17
N TRP A 174 14.63 -12.73 -2.24
CA TRP A 174 13.35 -12.46 -1.60
C TRP A 174 13.37 -12.94 -0.15
N ASP A 175 13.21 -12.01 0.77
CA ASP A 175 13.18 -12.30 2.19
C ASP A 175 11.74 -12.22 2.72
N LEU A 176 11.35 -13.21 3.51
CA LEU A 176 10.06 -13.21 4.19
C LEU A 176 10.08 -12.13 5.29
N ILE A 177 9.05 -11.27 5.32
CA ILE A 177 8.78 -10.39 6.46
C ILE A 177 8.04 -11.20 7.52
N SER A 178 6.86 -11.70 7.16
CA SER A 178 6.06 -12.57 8.02
C SER A 178 4.94 -13.25 7.25
N LYS A 179 4.37 -14.28 7.86
CA LYS A 179 3.16 -14.96 7.43
C LYS A 179 2.14 -14.87 8.55
N TRP A 180 0.93 -14.41 8.21
CA TRP A 180 -0.20 -14.29 9.11
C TRP A 180 -1.34 -15.18 8.67
N LYS A 181 -2.10 -15.70 9.63
CA LYS A 181 -3.33 -16.44 9.42
C LYS A 181 -4.49 -15.61 9.91
N THR A 182 -5.49 -15.39 9.06
CA THR A 182 -6.71 -14.66 9.41
C THR A 182 -7.94 -15.43 8.90
N HIS A 183 -9.13 -15.04 9.36
CA HIS A 183 -10.37 -15.60 8.85
C HIS A 183 -10.61 -15.14 7.41
N SER A 184 -11.09 -16.02 6.57
CA SER A 184 -11.59 -15.68 5.24
C SER A 184 -13.05 -15.25 5.40
N SER A 185 -13.40 -14.02 5.00
CA SER A 185 -14.80 -13.64 4.88
C SER A 185 -15.45 -14.51 3.81
N GLU A 186 -16.62 -15.08 4.11
CA GLU A 186 -17.35 -15.93 3.12
C GLU A 186 -17.84 -15.11 1.91
N THR A 187 -17.96 -13.80 2.07
CA THR A 187 -18.51 -12.87 1.08
C THR A 187 -17.50 -12.30 0.07
N HIS A 188 -16.21 -12.44 0.35
CA HIS A 188 -15.18 -11.95 -0.56
C HIS A 188 -14.18 -13.07 -0.81
N ALA A 189 -14.11 -13.53 -2.05
CA ALA A 189 -12.94 -14.24 -2.51
C ALA A 189 -11.70 -13.38 -2.17
N PRO A 190 -10.49 -13.95 -2.01
CA PRO A 190 -9.31 -13.19 -1.64
C PRO A 190 -9.05 -12.11 -2.69
N SER A 191 -9.71 -10.96 -2.51
CA SER A 191 -9.47 -9.78 -3.32
C SER A 191 -8.35 -9.02 -2.65
N ILE A 192 -7.33 -8.74 -3.40
CA ILE A 192 -6.28 -7.83 -3.03
C ILE A 192 -6.55 -6.58 -3.85
N MET A 193 -7.06 -5.51 -3.23
CA MET A 193 -7.09 -4.20 -3.86
C MET A 193 -5.77 -3.52 -3.57
N ALA A 194 -5.01 -3.19 -4.60
CA ALA A 194 -3.88 -2.31 -4.47
C ALA A 194 -4.42 -0.87 -4.48
N MET A 195 -4.30 -0.18 -3.36
CA MET A 195 -4.43 1.27 -3.30
C MET A 195 -3.01 1.82 -3.23
N GLY A 196 -2.61 2.53 -4.27
CA GLY A 196 -1.30 3.18 -4.37
C GLY A 196 -1.36 4.63 -3.93
#